data_e7b331eb95965d8b80304a1eb7e5f22e
#
_entry.id   e7b331eb95965d8b80304a1eb7e5f22e
#
_cell.length_a   1.000
_cell.length_b   1.000
_cell.length_c   1.000
_cell.angle_alpha   90.00
_cell.angle_beta   90.00
_cell.angle_gamma   90.00
#
_symmetry.space_group_name_H-M   'P 1'
#
loop_
_entity.id
_entity.type
_entity.pdbx_description
1 polymer ?
#
loop_
_entity_poly.entity_id
_entity_poly.type
_entity_poly.pdbx_seq_one_letter_code
_entity_poly.pdbx_strand_id
1 'polypeptide(L)'
;MKSGQPIVGCAIVAALVACSPGLSAAGAEPAIAKIVGLGATPCPQFEREANERPAVQREYFAWAQGFMSGILMGRPPGIDVGLDLNPRSFGLRSQIDFLREHCREHPIQDFSDATVELYRRLRREGAT
;
A
#
# COMPACT_ATOMS: atom_id res chain seq x y z
N MET A 1 61.87 66.55 -12.23
CA MET A 1 61.58 66.53 -13.67
C MET A 1 61.65 65.09 -14.14
N LYS A 2 60.69 64.70 -14.96
CA LYS A 2 60.53 63.41 -15.65
C LYS A 2 60.08 62.20 -14.81
N SER A 3 58.89 62.10 -14.82
CA SER A 3 57.91 61.02 -14.88
C SER A 3 58.36 59.83 -15.71
N GLY A 4 58.26 58.65 -15.13
CA GLY A 4 58.34 57.39 -15.81
C GLY A 4 57.32 56.49 -15.18
N GLN A 5 56.16 56.23 -15.86
CA GLN A 5 55.17 55.22 -15.48
C GLN A 5 55.64 53.87 -16.00
N PRO A 6 55.49 52.81 -15.19
CA PRO A 6 55.52 51.48 -15.74
C PRO A 6 54.09 50.98 -15.98
N ILE A 7 53.90 50.36 -17.10
CA ILE A 7 52.71 49.70 -17.61
C ILE A 7 52.44 48.47 -16.78
N VAL A 8 51.28 48.43 -16.15
CA VAL A 8 50.77 47.21 -15.43
C VAL A 8 50.13 46.36 -16.47
N GLY A 9 50.74 45.23 -16.75
CA GLY A 9 50.16 44.18 -17.59
C GLY A 9 49.00 43.50 -16.89
N CYS A 10 47.81 43.56 -17.51
CA CYS A 10 46.61 42.88 -17.07
C CYS A 10 46.71 41.42 -17.50
N ALA A 11 46.95 40.51 -16.52
CA ALA A 11 46.89 39.08 -16.73
C ALA A 11 45.42 38.61 -16.66
N ILE A 12 44.89 38.21 -17.81
CA ILE A 12 43.54 37.59 -17.90
C ILE A 12 43.67 36.15 -17.43
N VAL A 13 43.18 35.87 -16.24
CA VAL A 13 43.00 34.51 -15.76
C VAL A 13 41.68 33.97 -16.32
N ALA A 14 41.76 33.12 -17.32
CA ALA A 14 40.61 32.38 -17.85
C ALA A 14 40.22 31.28 -16.85
N ALA A 15 39.16 31.51 -16.11
CA ALA A 15 38.55 30.49 -15.25
C ALA A 15 37.79 29.49 -16.14
N LEU A 16 38.34 28.29 -16.28
CA LEU A 16 37.64 27.15 -16.85
C LEU A 16 36.58 26.66 -15.85
N VAL A 17 35.33 27.02 -16.07
CA VAL A 17 34.19 26.43 -15.37
C VAL A 17 33.98 25.02 -15.93
N ALA A 18 34.44 24.03 -15.20
CA ALA A 18 34.12 22.63 -15.47
C ALA A 18 32.64 22.39 -15.19
N CYS A 19 31.83 22.31 -16.25
CA CYS A 19 30.44 21.90 -16.20
C CYS A 19 30.41 20.40 -15.95
N SER A 20 30.28 19.97 -14.68
CA SER A 20 30.06 18.58 -14.33
C SER A 20 28.61 18.21 -14.73
N PRO A 21 28.40 17.22 -15.61
CA PRO A 21 27.04 16.71 -15.82
C PRO A 21 26.57 16.07 -14.51
N GLY A 22 25.60 16.71 -13.87
CA GLY A 22 24.91 16.14 -12.73
C GLY A 22 24.31 14.79 -13.16
N LEU A 23 24.79 13.70 -12.56
CA LEU A 23 24.07 12.42 -12.61
C LEU A 23 22.71 12.67 -11.94
N SER A 24 21.67 12.81 -12.74
CA SER A 24 20.31 12.66 -12.25
C SER A 24 20.19 11.24 -11.70
N ALA A 25 20.19 11.11 -10.39
CA ALA A 25 19.76 9.87 -9.75
C ALA A 25 18.33 9.64 -10.24
N ALA A 26 18.14 8.67 -11.14
CA ALA A 26 16.83 8.17 -11.48
C ALA A 26 16.21 7.74 -10.14
N GLY A 27 15.22 8.48 -9.66
CA GLY A 27 14.53 8.18 -8.43
C GLY A 27 13.98 6.76 -8.55
N ALA A 28 14.51 5.84 -7.74
CA ALA A 28 13.93 4.50 -7.66
C ALA A 28 12.48 4.68 -7.23
N GLU A 29 11.55 4.23 -8.06
CA GLU A 29 10.14 4.21 -7.73
C GLU A 29 9.98 3.44 -6.42
N PRO A 30 9.20 3.95 -5.43
CA PRO A 30 9.10 3.29 -4.15
C PRO A 30 8.60 1.86 -4.34
N ALA A 31 9.34 0.90 -3.80
CA ALA A 31 8.97 -0.50 -3.86
C ALA A 31 7.64 -0.69 -3.13
N ILE A 32 6.58 -1.01 -3.89
CA ILE A 32 5.25 -1.30 -3.34
C ILE A 32 5.24 -2.75 -2.88
N ALA A 33 4.82 -2.99 -1.63
CA ALA A 33 4.62 -4.34 -1.13
C ALA A 33 3.54 -5.05 -1.97
N LYS A 34 3.85 -6.28 -2.41
CA LYS A 34 2.92 -7.08 -3.22
C LYS A 34 2.26 -8.13 -2.37
N ILE A 35 0.93 -8.15 -2.36
CA ILE A 35 0.13 -9.23 -1.80
C ILE A 35 0.17 -10.41 -2.76
N VAL A 36 0.18 -11.63 -2.24
CA VAL A 36 0.21 -12.89 -3.00
C VAL A 36 -0.97 -13.80 -2.64
N GLY A 37 -1.20 -14.81 -3.45
CA GLY A 37 -2.28 -15.78 -3.27
C GLY A 37 -3.65 -15.17 -3.55
N LEU A 38 -4.69 -15.67 -2.87
CA LEU A 38 -6.07 -15.26 -3.12
C LEU A 38 -6.33 -13.76 -2.90
N GLY A 39 -5.50 -13.11 -2.09
CA GLY A 39 -5.61 -11.66 -1.89
C GLY A 39 -5.29 -10.82 -3.11
N ALA A 40 -4.44 -11.31 -4.01
CA ALA A 40 -4.10 -10.64 -5.27
C ALA A 40 -5.11 -10.91 -6.39
N THR A 41 -6.21 -11.60 -6.10
CA THR A 41 -7.27 -11.87 -7.08
C THR A 41 -8.10 -10.61 -7.30
N PRO A 42 -8.29 -10.16 -8.55
CA PRO A 42 -9.18 -9.06 -8.86
C PRO A 42 -10.62 -9.33 -8.39
N CYS A 43 -11.28 -8.31 -7.85
CA CYS A 43 -12.65 -8.41 -7.34
C CYS A 43 -13.65 -9.09 -8.30
N PRO A 44 -13.65 -8.79 -9.62
CA PRO A 44 -14.54 -9.48 -10.56
C PRO A 44 -14.27 -10.99 -10.71
N GLN A 45 -13.01 -11.41 -10.51
CA GLN A 45 -12.66 -12.83 -10.54
C GLN A 45 -13.13 -13.53 -9.27
N PHE A 46 -12.90 -12.94 -8.10
CA PHE A 46 -13.42 -13.45 -6.82
C PHE A 46 -14.93 -13.66 -6.88
N GLU A 47 -15.70 -12.67 -7.36
CA GLU A 47 -17.15 -12.76 -7.48
C GLU A 47 -17.60 -13.93 -8.37
N ARG A 48 -16.98 -14.13 -9.53
CA ARG A 48 -17.29 -15.27 -10.41
C ARG A 48 -17.01 -16.60 -9.71
N GLU A 49 -15.81 -16.77 -9.16
CA GLU A 49 -15.36 -18.02 -8.56
C GLU A 49 -16.18 -18.38 -7.30
N ALA A 50 -16.50 -17.37 -6.48
CA ALA A 50 -17.31 -17.55 -5.27
C ALA A 50 -18.77 -17.92 -5.60
N ASN A 51 -19.33 -17.42 -6.71
CA ASN A 51 -20.66 -17.77 -7.16
C ASN A 51 -20.74 -19.19 -7.74
N GLU A 52 -19.72 -19.58 -8.50
CA GLU A 52 -19.71 -20.90 -9.16
C GLU A 52 -19.41 -22.05 -8.18
N ARG A 53 -18.61 -21.78 -7.15
CA ARG A 53 -18.08 -22.82 -6.27
C ARG A 53 -18.06 -22.40 -4.80
N PRO A 54 -19.03 -22.86 -3.99
CA PRO A 54 -19.07 -22.54 -2.56
C PRO A 54 -17.81 -22.94 -1.77
N ALA A 55 -17.10 -24.00 -2.22
CA ALA A 55 -15.84 -24.39 -1.60
C ALA A 55 -14.76 -23.29 -1.75
N VAL A 56 -14.66 -22.72 -2.94
CA VAL A 56 -13.71 -21.65 -3.25
C VAL A 56 -14.03 -20.39 -2.45
N GLN A 57 -15.30 -20.06 -2.25
CA GLN A 57 -15.70 -18.96 -1.37
C GLN A 57 -15.13 -19.15 0.06
N ARG A 58 -15.14 -20.38 0.59
CA ARG A 58 -14.55 -20.66 1.91
C ARG A 58 -13.03 -20.49 1.93
N GLU A 59 -12.35 -20.83 0.84
CA GLU A 59 -10.90 -20.63 0.70
C GLU A 59 -10.53 -19.14 0.72
N TYR A 60 -11.25 -18.31 -0.03
CA TYR A 60 -11.11 -16.85 0.02
C TYR A 60 -11.32 -16.31 1.42
N PHE A 61 -12.38 -16.77 2.08
CA PHE A 61 -12.68 -16.29 3.43
C PHE A 61 -11.62 -16.74 4.45
N ALA A 62 -11.13 -17.98 4.35
CA ALA A 62 -10.03 -18.44 5.19
C ALA A 62 -8.75 -17.62 4.98
N TRP A 63 -8.46 -17.26 3.72
CA TRP A 63 -7.36 -16.35 3.42
C TRP A 63 -7.56 -14.98 4.09
N ALA A 64 -8.76 -14.40 3.97
CA ALA A 64 -9.10 -13.12 4.58
C ALA A 64 -8.94 -13.14 6.10
N GLN A 65 -9.39 -14.20 6.77
CA GLN A 65 -9.23 -14.37 8.22
C GLN A 65 -7.76 -14.44 8.63
N GLY A 66 -6.93 -15.19 7.88
CA GLY A 66 -5.49 -15.28 8.12
C GLY A 66 -4.80 -13.92 7.92
N PHE A 67 -5.16 -13.21 6.86
CA PHE A 67 -4.62 -11.89 6.57
C PHE A 67 -4.98 -10.87 7.67
N MET A 68 -6.24 -10.82 8.09
CA MET A 68 -6.68 -9.94 9.20
C MET A 68 -6.01 -10.30 10.53
N SER A 69 -5.83 -11.60 10.80
CA SER A 69 -5.10 -12.06 11.99
C SER A 69 -3.64 -11.59 11.95
N GLY A 70 -3.00 -11.65 10.78
CA GLY A 70 -1.66 -11.12 10.57
C GLY A 70 -1.57 -9.62 10.81
N ILE A 71 -2.55 -8.84 10.32
CA ILE A 71 -2.64 -7.41 10.61
C ILE A 71 -2.74 -7.18 12.12
N LEU A 72 -3.66 -7.87 12.80
CA LEU A 72 -3.88 -7.73 14.23
C LEU A 72 -2.61 -8.03 15.04
N MET A 73 -1.92 -9.12 14.72
CA MET A 73 -0.67 -9.51 15.39
C MET A 73 0.48 -8.53 15.14
N GLY A 74 0.49 -7.86 14.00
CA GLY A 74 1.50 -6.87 13.63
C GLY A 74 1.23 -5.46 14.17
N ARG A 75 0.11 -5.23 14.90
CA ARG A 75 -0.20 -3.91 15.45
C ARG A 75 0.73 -3.54 16.59
N PRO A 76 1.06 -2.24 16.73
CA PRO A 76 1.80 -1.77 17.89
C PRO A 76 1.08 -2.09 19.21
N PRO A 77 1.82 -2.27 20.32
CA PRO A 77 1.21 -2.47 21.64
C PRO A 77 0.17 -1.39 21.97
N GLY A 78 -0.98 -1.81 22.48
CA GLY A 78 -2.07 -0.90 22.84
C GLY A 78 -3.05 -0.59 21.68
N ILE A 79 -2.73 -0.99 20.44
CA ILE A 79 -3.63 -0.81 19.30
C ILE A 79 -4.41 -2.09 19.03
N ASP A 80 -5.72 -1.96 18.84
CA ASP A 80 -6.66 -3.06 18.56
C ASP A 80 -6.66 -4.18 19.64
N VAL A 81 -6.29 -3.84 20.89
CA VAL A 81 -6.31 -4.77 22.02
C VAL A 81 -7.74 -5.25 22.26
N GLY A 82 -7.93 -6.57 22.26
CA GLY A 82 -9.25 -7.17 22.47
C GLY A 82 -10.18 -7.12 21.26
N LEU A 83 -9.67 -6.68 20.08
CA LEU A 83 -10.48 -6.73 18.85
C LEU A 83 -10.87 -8.16 18.53
N ASP A 84 -12.20 -8.41 18.47
CA ASP A 84 -12.76 -9.67 18.03
C ASP A 84 -12.96 -9.65 16.50
N LEU A 85 -12.30 -10.57 15.80
CA LEU A 85 -12.45 -10.71 14.34
C LEU A 85 -13.71 -11.54 13.97
N ASN A 86 -14.48 -12.02 14.95
CA ASN A 86 -15.73 -12.73 14.74
C ASN A 86 -16.81 -12.34 15.75
N PRO A 87 -17.14 -11.04 15.87
CA PRO A 87 -18.12 -10.59 16.84
C PRO A 87 -19.52 -11.12 16.50
N ARG A 88 -20.33 -11.36 17.50
CA ARG A 88 -21.72 -11.84 17.31
C ARG A 88 -22.58 -10.86 16.52
N SER A 89 -22.32 -9.56 16.62
CA SER A 89 -23.02 -8.50 15.89
C SER A 89 -22.70 -8.50 14.39
N PHE A 90 -21.56 -9.07 13.98
CA PHE A 90 -21.10 -9.11 12.61
C PHE A 90 -20.35 -10.43 12.32
N GLY A 91 -21.08 -11.55 12.40
CA GLY A 91 -20.53 -12.90 12.27
C GLY A 91 -20.09 -13.25 10.85
N LEU A 92 -19.53 -14.45 10.69
CA LEU A 92 -18.88 -14.91 9.45
C LEU A 92 -19.75 -14.73 8.20
N ARG A 93 -21.05 -14.97 8.28
CA ARG A 93 -21.97 -14.80 7.14
C ARG A 93 -21.99 -13.34 6.67
N SER A 94 -22.19 -12.43 7.61
CA SER A 94 -22.20 -10.98 7.32
C SER A 94 -20.86 -10.49 6.78
N GLN A 95 -19.76 -11.07 7.24
CA GLN A 95 -18.42 -10.75 6.73
C GLN A 95 -18.24 -11.20 5.28
N ILE A 96 -18.71 -12.40 4.92
CA ILE A 96 -18.69 -12.90 3.53
C ILE A 96 -19.54 -11.99 2.64
N ASP A 97 -20.75 -11.65 3.08
CA ASP A 97 -21.66 -10.78 2.33
C ASP A 97 -21.04 -9.38 2.13
N PHE A 98 -20.36 -8.85 3.15
CA PHE A 98 -19.62 -7.60 3.06
C PHE A 98 -18.50 -7.65 2.00
N LEU A 99 -17.67 -8.69 2.00
CA LEU A 99 -16.59 -8.85 1.03
C LEU A 99 -17.13 -8.89 -0.40
N ARG A 100 -18.21 -9.59 -0.62
CA ARG A 100 -18.87 -9.69 -1.92
C ARG A 100 -19.47 -8.35 -2.37
N GLU A 101 -20.16 -7.66 -1.46
CA GLU A 101 -20.72 -6.33 -1.74
C GLU A 101 -19.61 -5.35 -2.10
N HIS A 102 -18.55 -5.29 -1.28
CA HIS A 102 -17.42 -4.42 -1.52
C HIS A 102 -16.80 -4.66 -2.91
N CYS A 103 -16.58 -5.93 -3.28
CA CYS A 103 -16.03 -6.28 -4.57
C CYS A 103 -16.94 -5.92 -5.76
N ARG A 104 -18.26 -6.01 -5.60
CA ARG A 104 -19.21 -5.55 -6.62
C ARG A 104 -19.18 -4.04 -6.84
N GLU A 105 -19.02 -3.29 -5.76
CA GLU A 105 -18.96 -1.83 -5.79
C GLU A 105 -17.61 -1.30 -6.27
N HIS A 106 -16.54 -2.08 -6.11
CA HIS A 106 -15.16 -1.67 -6.41
C HIS A 106 -14.45 -2.63 -7.37
N PRO A 107 -14.91 -2.76 -8.61
CA PRO A 107 -14.41 -3.78 -9.54
C PRO A 107 -12.97 -3.60 -10.00
N ILE A 108 -12.34 -2.46 -9.72
CA ILE A 108 -10.92 -2.20 -10.04
C ILE A 108 -9.97 -2.59 -8.89
N GLN A 109 -10.51 -2.99 -7.75
CA GLN A 109 -9.74 -3.41 -6.58
C GLN A 109 -9.50 -4.92 -6.58
N ASP A 110 -8.55 -5.32 -5.72
CA ASP A 110 -8.27 -6.71 -5.43
C ASP A 110 -9.00 -7.19 -4.17
N PHE A 111 -9.09 -8.51 -3.98
CA PHE A 111 -9.72 -9.11 -2.81
C PHE A 111 -9.04 -8.70 -1.50
N SER A 112 -7.73 -8.42 -1.52
CA SER A 112 -7.02 -7.88 -0.36
C SER A 112 -7.55 -6.51 0.07
N ASP A 113 -7.93 -5.64 -0.87
CA ASP A 113 -8.49 -4.32 -0.55
C ASP A 113 -9.84 -4.49 0.18
N ALA A 114 -10.71 -5.37 -0.34
CA ALA A 114 -11.96 -5.73 0.33
C ALA A 114 -11.72 -6.27 1.75
N THR A 115 -10.66 -7.07 1.93
CA THR A 115 -10.30 -7.63 3.25
C THR A 115 -9.80 -6.55 4.21
N VAL A 116 -9.04 -5.57 3.74
CA VAL A 116 -8.63 -4.40 4.55
C VAL A 116 -9.85 -3.60 5.00
N GLU A 117 -10.83 -3.38 4.11
CA GLU A 117 -12.07 -2.69 4.48
C GLU A 117 -12.92 -3.50 5.48
N LEU A 118 -12.96 -4.83 5.35
CA LEU A 118 -13.57 -5.70 6.36
C LEU A 118 -12.90 -5.53 7.73
N TYR A 119 -11.56 -5.52 7.77
CA TYR A 119 -10.83 -5.28 9.02
C TYR A 119 -11.19 -3.92 9.64
N ARG A 120 -11.27 -2.87 8.84
CA ARG A 120 -11.71 -1.53 9.27
C ARG A 120 -13.15 -1.55 9.80
N ARG A 121 -14.03 -2.32 9.17
CA ARG A 121 -15.40 -2.50 9.64
C ARG A 121 -15.45 -3.17 11.00
N LEU A 122 -14.67 -4.25 11.20
CA LEU A 122 -14.60 -4.97 12.48
C LEU A 122 -14.06 -4.09 13.61
N ARG A 123 -13.11 -3.22 13.32
CA ARG A 123 -12.63 -2.22 14.30
C ARG A 123 -13.74 -1.27 14.75
N ARG A 124 -14.63 -0.87 13.85
CA ARG A 124 -15.79 -0.03 14.20
C ARG A 124 -16.82 -0.78 15.03
N GLU A 125 -17.03 -2.08 14.77
CA GLU A 125 -17.89 -2.93 15.59
C GLU A 125 -17.35 -3.11 17.01
N GLY A 126 -16.04 -3.27 17.16
CA GLY A 126 -15.38 -3.45 18.46
C GLY A 126 -15.23 -2.15 19.27
N ALA A 127 -15.47 -0.99 18.66
CA ALA A 127 -15.40 0.31 19.34
C ALA A 127 -16.70 0.73 20.05
N THR A 128 -17.75 -0.10 19.97
CA THR A 128 -19.03 0.11 20.65
C THR A 128 -19.09 -0.67 21.96
#